data_9f9c6f54f2ed91268af31dec57f60c20
#
_entry.id   9f9c6f54f2ed91268af31dec57f60c20
#
_cell.length_a   1.000
_cell.length_b   1.000
_cell.length_c   1.000
_cell.angle_alpha   90.00
_cell.angle_beta   90.00
_cell.angle_gamma   90.00
#
_symmetry.space_group_name_H-M   'P 1'
#
loop_
_entity.id
_entity.type
_entity.pdbx_description
1 polymer ?
#
loop_
_entity_poly.entity_id
_entity_poly.type
_entity_poly.pdbx_seq_one_letter_code
_entity_poly.pdbx_strand_id
1 'polypeptide(L)'
;KKNTTIGEGTHVASLKDGIDANKFYNNKKKDSTDDTTPKAVTNYNSTMTELNYNDKAEYTVKVDKEGLYYLNLDYISIGESLSDYTVKLAVNGKQQYSEMNTIALPIIWADEDTKTYVGSDKKKSFPLDSYGDEIAPSQNRVQEWTNTYLHNNTYVSSLPLSFYLKKGVNKITIENVSSGGLAVGKLQVEAGKDNTKSYKEYASEHSNAELVKDSADALQVDA
;
A
#
# COMPACT_ATOMS: atom_id res chain seq x y z
N LYS A 1 25.20 0.59 -14.80
CA LYS A 1 25.27 1.16 -13.44
C LYS A 1 23.85 1.31 -12.95
N LYS A 2 23.48 0.63 -11.85
CA LYS A 2 22.21 0.92 -11.15
C LYS A 2 22.29 2.40 -10.72
N ASN A 3 21.29 3.18 -11.10
CA ASN A 3 21.21 4.56 -10.62
C ASN A 3 20.75 4.50 -9.16
N THR A 4 21.61 4.84 -8.25
CA THR A 4 21.38 4.84 -6.80
C THR A 4 21.14 6.24 -6.24
N THR A 5 21.03 7.24 -7.12
CA THR A 5 20.75 8.60 -6.69
C THR A 5 19.37 8.66 -6.05
N ILE A 6 19.32 9.16 -4.81
CA ILE A 6 18.05 9.38 -4.10
C ILE A 6 17.45 10.71 -4.52
N GLY A 7 16.14 10.74 -4.71
CA GLY A 7 15.38 11.95 -4.95
C GLY A 7 15.37 12.90 -3.77
N GLU A 8 14.56 13.93 -3.82
CA GLU A 8 14.45 14.94 -2.76
C GLU A 8 13.02 15.40 -2.56
N GLY A 9 12.65 15.61 -1.30
CA GLY A 9 11.37 16.17 -0.91
C GLY A 9 10.19 15.23 -1.06
N THR A 10 9.02 15.82 -0.84
CA THR A 10 7.71 15.18 -0.97
C THR A 10 6.86 15.99 -1.94
N HIS A 11 6.28 15.33 -2.91
CA HIS A 11 5.49 15.94 -3.97
C HIS A 11 4.13 15.24 -4.04
N VAL A 12 3.08 15.98 -4.38
CA VAL A 12 1.75 15.41 -4.63
C VAL A 12 1.51 15.39 -6.14
N ALA A 13 1.21 14.24 -6.67
CA ALA A 13 0.88 14.08 -8.08
C ALA A 13 -0.56 14.53 -8.34
N SER A 14 -0.78 15.19 -9.47
CA SER A 14 -2.11 15.59 -9.96
C SER A 14 -2.76 14.41 -10.66
N LEU A 15 -3.93 13.97 -10.18
CA LEU A 15 -4.76 12.96 -10.82
C LEU A 15 -5.49 13.58 -12.02
N LYS A 16 -5.31 12.99 -13.19
CA LYS A 16 -6.04 13.38 -14.40
C LYS A 16 -7.49 12.90 -14.31
N ASP A 17 -8.42 13.75 -14.68
CA ASP A 17 -9.86 13.45 -14.74
C ASP A 17 -10.44 12.95 -13.40
N GLY A 18 -9.80 13.29 -12.29
CA GLY A 18 -10.30 12.96 -10.95
C GLY A 18 -11.61 13.67 -10.64
N ILE A 19 -12.53 12.95 -10.02
CA ILE A 19 -13.84 13.43 -9.60
C ILE A 19 -13.90 13.56 -8.08
N ASP A 20 -14.63 14.53 -7.56
CA ASP A 20 -14.95 14.63 -6.13
C ASP A 20 -15.67 13.36 -5.64
N ALA A 21 -15.28 12.87 -4.48
CA ALA A 21 -15.77 11.58 -3.95
C ALA A 21 -17.28 11.59 -3.66
N ASN A 22 -17.84 12.71 -3.18
CA ASN A 22 -19.28 12.83 -2.96
C ASN A 22 -20.04 12.86 -4.30
N LYS A 23 -19.51 13.58 -5.27
CA LYS A 23 -20.06 13.62 -6.62
C LYS A 23 -20.06 12.24 -7.27
N PHE A 24 -18.94 11.50 -7.13
CA PHE A 24 -18.85 10.11 -7.60
C PHE A 24 -19.93 9.24 -6.97
N TYR A 25 -20.00 9.22 -5.62
CA TYR A 25 -20.98 8.42 -4.90
C TYR A 25 -22.43 8.75 -5.29
N ASN A 26 -22.77 10.03 -5.38
CA ASN A 26 -24.10 10.46 -5.75
C ASN A 26 -24.46 10.06 -7.20
N ASN A 27 -23.50 10.08 -8.12
CA ASN A 27 -23.71 9.61 -9.49
C ASN A 27 -24.01 8.09 -9.50
N LYS A 28 -23.22 7.28 -8.80
CA LYS A 28 -23.46 5.83 -8.69
C LYS A 28 -24.86 5.51 -8.17
N LYS A 29 -25.31 6.20 -7.12
CA LYS A 29 -26.64 6.00 -6.53
C LYS A 29 -27.80 6.49 -7.41
N LYS A 30 -27.55 7.43 -8.33
CA LYS A 30 -28.53 7.85 -9.34
C LYS A 30 -28.65 6.84 -10.46
N ASP A 31 -27.53 6.25 -10.88
CA ASP A 31 -27.47 5.32 -12.01
C ASP A 31 -28.03 3.95 -11.64
N SER A 32 -27.92 3.54 -10.39
CA SER A 32 -28.48 2.28 -9.87
C SER A 32 -28.84 2.38 -8.39
N THR A 33 -30.06 1.99 -8.04
CA THR A 33 -30.51 1.88 -6.63
C THR A 33 -29.83 0.71 -5.91
N ASP A 34 -29.40 -0.32 -6.66
CA ASP A 34 -28.77 -1.53 -6.13
C ASP A 34 -27.22 -1.44 -6.17
N ASP A 35 -26.68 -0.26 -6.45
CA ASP A 35 -25.25 -0.06 -6.45
C ASP A 35 -24.65 -0.30 -5.05
N THR A 36 -23.63 -1.15 -4.99
CA THR A 36 -22.96 -1.60 -3.75
C THR A 36 -21.81 -0.68 -3.30
N THR A 37 -21.59 0.44 -4.00
CA THR A 37 -20.53 1.38 -3.63
C THR A 37 -20.66 1.80 -2.16
N PRO A 38 -19.65 1.59 -1.33
CA PRO A 38 -19.73 1.86 0.10
C PRO A 38 -19.79 3.38 0.36
N LYS A 39 -20.62 3.77 1.33
CA LYS A 39 -20.75 5.18 1.73
C LYS A 39 -19.40 5.77 2.18
N ALA A 40 -18.51 4.96 2.70
CA ALA A 40 -17.17 5.37 3.14
C ALA A 40 -16.34 6.05 2.03
N VAL A 41 -16.70 5.85 0.75
CA VAL A 41 -16.09 6.63 -0.35
C VAL A 41 -16.22 8.12 -0.11
N THR A 42 -17.34 8.57 0.46
CA THR A 42 -17.58 10.02 0.73
C THR A 42 -16.70 10.61 1.83
N ASN A 43 -15.99 9.78 2.61
CA ASN A 43 -15.06 10.20 3.65
C ASN A 43 -13.69 10.60 3.07
N TYR A 44 -13.68 11.17 1.87
CA TYR A 44 -12.46 11.55 1.18
C TYR A 44 -12.52 13.01 0.70
N ASN A 45 -11.52 13.79 1.10
CA ASN A 45 -11.48 15.24 0.87
C ASN A 45 -10.65 15.64 -0.37
N SER A 46 -10.47 14.72 -1.32
CA SER A 46 -9.72 14.97 -2.54
C SER A 46 -10.42 14.34 -3.74
N THR A 47 -9.85 14.50 -4.92
CA THR A 47 -10.35 13.84 -6.13
C THR A 47 -9.91 12.39 -6.18
N MET A 48 -10.74 11.56 -6.76
CA MET A 48 -10.52 10.14 -6.96
C MET A 48 -10.96 9.69 -8.35
N THR A 49 -10.57 8.49 -8.74
CA THR A 49 -11.10 7.81 -9.92
C THR A 49 -11.34 6.34 -9.64
N GLU A 50 -12.40 5.79 -10.23
CA GLU A 50 -12.67 4.36 -10.20
C GLU A 50 -11.81 3.64 -11.25
N LEU A 51 -11.33 2.47 -10.90
CA LEU A 51 -10.58 1.58 -11.78
C LEU A 51 -11.24 0.20 -11.79
N ASN A 52 -11.99 -0.09 -12.82
CA ASN A 52 -12.41 -1.45 -13.12
C ASN A 52 -11.25 -2.24 -13.72
N TYR A 53 -11.48 -3.50 -14.08
CA TYR A 53 -10.46 -4.32 -14.74
C TYR A 53 -9.94 -3.67 -16.03
N ASN A 54 -8.63 -3.51 -16.12
CA ASN A 54 -7.87 -2.82 -17.19
C ASN A 54 -8.05 -1.30 -17.27
N ASP A 55 -8.79 -0.67 -16.36
CA ASP A 55 -8.84 0.78 -16.30
C ASP A 55 -7.54 1.37 -15.75
N LYS A 56 -7.25 2.62 -16.14
CA LYS A 56 -6.00 3.31 -15.82
C LYS A 56 -6.26 4.65 -15.17
N ALA A 57 -5.54 4.92 -14.09
CA ALA A 57 -5.37 6.26 -13.53
C ALA A 57 -4.06 6.86 -14.04
N GLU A 58 -4.11 8.11 -14.48
CA GLU A 58 -2.94 8.85 -14.90
C GLU A 58 -2.64 9.98 -13.91
N TYR A 59 -1.42 10.03 -13.44
CA TYR A 59 -0.92 11.06 -12.54
C TYR A 59 0.23 11.82 -13.18
N THR A 60 0.31 13.10 -12.90
CA THR A 60 1.43 13.96 -13.30
C THR A 60 2.07 14.56 -12.06
N VAL A 61 3.39 14.43 -11.94
CA VAL A 61 4.16 15.01 -10.85
C VAL A 61 5.40 15.69 -11.38
N LYS A 62 5.76 16.83 -10.79
CA LYS A 62 7.02 17.51 -11.04
C LYS A 62 7.94 17.31 -9.84
N VAL A 63 9.15 16.80 -10.11
CA VAL A 63 10.20 16.67 -9.11
C VAL A 63 11.40 17.55 -9.47
N ASP A 64 12.05 18.14 -8.46
CA ASP A 64 13.12 19.09 -8.68
C ASP A 64 14.49 18.40 -8.84
N LYS A 65 14.60 17.17 -8.39
CA LYS A 65 15.79 16.35 -8.49
C LYS A 65 15.46 14.99 -9.07
N GLU A 66 16.24 14.50 -10.00
CA GLU A 66 16.13 13.13 -10.47
C GLU A 66 16.63 12.14 -9.41
N GLY A 67 16.04 10.96 -9.36
CA GLY A 67 16.46 9.92 -8.43
C GLY A 67 15.36 8.92 -8.11
N LEU A 68 15.60 8.13 -7.06
CA LEU A 68 14.68 7.13 -6.54
C LEU A 68 13.69 7.76 -5.57
N TYR A 69 12.43 7.43 -5.77
CA TYR A 69 11.30 7.89 -4.97
C TYR A 69 10.43 6.71 -4.55
N TYR A 70 9.82 6.80 -3.39
CA TYR A 70 8.70 5.96 -2.98
C TYR A 70 7.39 6.59 -3.42
N LEU A 71 6.43 5.75 -3.73
CA LEU A 71 5.07 6.15 -4.08
C LEU A 71 4.13 5.68 -2.99
N ASN A 72 3.32 6.61 -2.49
CA ASN A 72 2.33 6.39 -1.46
C ASN A 72 0.96 6.73 -2.02
N LEU A 73 0.02 5.77 -2.01
CA LEU A 73 -1.26 5.85 -2.70
C LEU A 73 -2.42 5.74 -1.71
N ASP A 74 -3.39 6.64 -1.84
CA ASP A 74 -4.71 6.48 -1.22
C ASP A 74 -5.60 5.63 -2.11
N TYR A 75 -6.22 4.61 -1.54
CA TYR A 75 -7.15 3.75 -2.27
C TYR A 75 -8.28 3.24 -1.37
N ILE A 76 -9.37 2.80 -1.98
CA ILE A 76 -10.47 2.13 -1.32
C ILE A 76 -11.01 1.02 -2.23
N SER A 77 -11.32 -0.13 -1.65
CA SER A 77 -12.06 -1.20 -2.31
C SER A 77 -13.53 -0.81 -2.38
N ILE A 78 -14.07 -0.65 -3.59
CA ILE A 78 -15.50 -0.35 -3.81
C ILE A 78 -16.27 -1.52 -4.41
N GLY A 79 -15.56 -2.56 -4.85
CA GLY A 79 -16.13 -3.81 -5.32
C GLY A 79 -16.17 -4.90 -4.24
N GLU A 80 -16.53 -6.10 -4.64
CA GLU A 80 -16.70 -7.26 -3.75
C GLU A 80 -15.53 -8.24 -3.79
N SER A 81 -14.35 -7.80 -4.18
CA SER A 81 -13.16 -8.66 -4.20
C SER A 81 -12.85 -9.19 -2.79
N LEU A 82 -12.49 -10.46 -2.70
CA LEU A 82 -12.01 -11.11 -1.48
C LEU A 82 -10.49 -11.29 -1.48
N SER A 83 -9.84 -10.88 -2.56
CA SER A 83 -8.38 -10.94 -2.71
C SER A 83 -7.81 -9.54 -2.89
N ASP A 84 -6.59 -9.34 -2.46
CA ASP A 84 -5.85 -8.11 -2.69
C ASP A 84 -5.90 -7.70 -4.16
N TYR A 85 -5.99 -6.40 -4.39
CA TYR A 85 -5.89 -5.88 -5.75
C TYR A 85 -4.45 -5.95 -6.23
N THR A 86 -4.28 -6.33 -7.48
CA THR A 86 -3.01 -6.21 -8.19
C THR A 86 -3.11 -5.09 -9.19
N VAL A 87 -2.14 -4.19 -9.16
CA VAL A 87 -2.03 -3.11 -10.13
C VAL A 87 -0.69 -3.15 -10.85
N LYS A 88 -0.67 -2.70 -12.10
CA LYS A 88 0.54 -2.42 -12.86
C LYS A 88 0.84 -0.94 -12.80
N LEU A 89 2.11 -0.62 -12.76
CA LEU A 89 2.57 0.77 -12.77
C LEU A 89 3.55 1.01 -13.91
N ALA A 90 3.44 2.16 -14.55
CA ALA A 90 4.40 2.65 -15.52
C ALA A 90 4.80 4.09 -15.19
N VAL A 91 6.08 4.39 -15.35
CA VAL A 91 6.63 5.75 -15.24
C VAL A 91 7.07 6.20 -16.63
N ASN A 92 6.52 7.31 -17.10
CA ASN A 92 6.78 7.86 -18.43
C ASN A 92 6.55 6.81 -19.55
N GLY A 93 5.48 6.00 -19.36
CA GLY A 93 5.07 4.95 -20.30
C GLY A 93 5.93 3.69 -20.27
N LYS A 94 6.83 3.54 -19.29
CA LYS A 94 7.72 2.38 -19.19
C LYS A 94 7.69 1.76 -17.80
N GLN A 95 7.79 0.45 -17.77
CA GLN A 95 8.11 -0.29 -16.54
C GLN A 95 9.63 -0.38 -16.41
N GLN A 96 10.13 -0.06 -15.25
CA GLN A 96 11.57 -0.01 -14.99
C GLN A 96 12.14 -1.37 -14.56
N TYR A 97 11.25 -2.22 -13.99
CA TYR A 97 11.57 -3.57 -13.53
C TYR A 97 10.27 -4.41 -13.44
N SER A 98 10.41 -5.71 -13.29
CA SER A 98 9.31 -6.69 -13.39
C SER A 98 8.25 -6.54 -12.31
N GLU A 99 8.65 -6.15 -11.09
CA GLU A 99 7.76 -6.02 -9.92
C GLU A 99 6.70 -4.92 -10.10
N MET A 100 6.94 -3.98 -11.02
CA MET A 100 5.93 -2.98 -11.41
C MET A 100 4.69 -3.58 -12.09
N ASN A 101 4.70 -4.89 -12.42
CA ASN A 101 3.54 -5.60 -12.94
C ASN A 101 2.65 -6.21 -11.86
N THR A 102 3.15 -6.32 -10.62
CA THR A 102 2.51 -7.08 -9.55
C THR A 102 2.52 -6.33 -8.23
N ILE A 103 2.13 -5.05 -8.26
CA ILE A 103 2.00 -4.24 -7.06
C ILE A 103 0.71 -4.61 -6.36
N ALA A 104 0.81 -4.94 -5.05
CA ALA A 104 -0.34 -5.28 -4.23
C ALA A 104 -0.95 -4.04 -3.57
N LEU A 105 -2.28 -3.97 -3.59
CA LEU A 105 -3.07 -3.09 -2.75
C LEU A 105 -3.94 -3.98 -1.84
N PRO A 106 -3.56 -4.15 -0.57
CA PRO A 106 -4.19 -5.10 0.33
C PRO A 106 -5.66 -4.78 0.61
N ILE A 107 -6.49 -5.83 0.74
CA ILE A 107 -7.80 -5.71 1.34
C ILE A 107 -7.63 -5.79 2.86
N ILE A 108 -8.25 -4.84 3.55
CA ILE A 108 -8.20 -4.78 5.00
C ILE A 108 -9.35 -5.59 5.58
N TRP A 109 -9.02 -6.45 6.52
CA TRP A 109 -9.97 -7.26 7.28
C TRP A 109 -9.93 -6.85 8.74
N ALA A 110 -11.08 -6.82 9.39
CA ALA A 110 -11.19 -6.62 10.82
C ALA A 110 -12.12 -7.69 11.41
N ASP A 111 -11.85 -8.04 12.65
CA ASP A 111 -12.75 -8.89 13.40
C ASP A 111 -14.13 -8.25 13.45
N GLU A 112 -15.17 -9.04 13.24
CA GLU A 112 -16.52 -8.62 13.53
C GLU A 112 -16.56 -8.14 14.98
N ASP A 113 -17.29 -7.03 15.22
CA ASP A 113 -17.45 -6.50 16.58
C ASP A 113 -18.30 -7.49 17.40
N THR A 114 -17.68 -8.63 17.70
CA THR A 114 -18.24 -9.61 18.61
C THR A 114 -18.44 -8.89 19.92
N LYS A 115 -19.65 -8.92 20.44
CA LYS A 115 -19.98 -8.44 21.77
C LYS A 115 -18.91 -8.95 22.71
N THR A 116 -17.97 -8.06 23.01
CA THR A 116 -16.78 -8.43 23.79
C THR A 116 -17.26 -8.97 25.10
N TYR A 117 -17.08 -10.25 25.34
CA TYR A 117 -17.32 -10.86 26.63
C TYR A 117 -16.35 -10.20 27.60
N VAL A 118 -16.87 -9.33 28.44
CA VAL A 118 -16.10 -8.78 29.54
C VAL A 118 -16.36 -9.70 30.72
N GLY A 119 -15.43 -10.59 31.00
CA GLY A 119 -15.47 -11.43 32.19
C GLY A 119 -15.50 -10.60 33.47
N SER A 120 -15.76 -11.23 34.60
CA SER A 120 -15.77 -10.59 35.91
C SER A 120 -14.45 -9.88 36.28
N ASP A 121 -13.35 -10.29 35.64
CA ASP A 121 -12.02 -9.70 35.77
C ASP A 121 -11.77 -8.52 34.79
N LYS A 122 -12.79 -8.06 34.04
CA LYS A 122 -12.74 -7.03 33.01
C LYS A 122 -11.77 -7.33 31.86
N LYS A 123 -11.32 -8.55 31.70
CA LYS A 123 -10.55 -8.95 30.53
C LYS A 123 -11.47 -9.25 29.36
N LYS A 124 -11.06 -8.80 28.20
CA LYS A 124 -11.70 -9.18 26.95
C LYS A 124 -11.38 -10.64 26.66
N SER A 125 -12.41 -11.45 26.45
CA SER A 125 -12.26 -12.84 26.02
C SER A 125 -13.12 -13.10 24.79
N PHE A 126 -12.76 -14.10 24.02
CA PHE A 126 -13.60 -14.59 22.94
C PHE A 126 -14.79 -15.39 23.52
N PRO A 127 -15.93 -15.48 22.80
CA PRO A 127 -17.00 -16.38 23.17
C PRO A 127 -16.48 -17.82 23.18
N LEU A 128 -17.00 -18.64 24.09
CA LEU A 128 -16.63 -20.04 24.16
C LEU A 128 -17.71 -20.90 23.48
N ASP A 129 -17.29 -21.99 22.88
CA ASP A 129 -18.20 -23.02 22.40
C ASP A 129 -18.72 -23.91 23.53
N SER A 130 -19.51 -24.95 23.20
CA SER A 130 -20.08 -25.89 24.17
C SER A 130 -19.04 -26.75 24.88
N TYR A 131 -17.81 -26.79 24.40
CA TYR A 131 -16.70 -27.56 24.98
C TYR A 131 -15.76 -26.65 25.80
N GLY A 132 -15.98 -25.35 25.79
CA GLY A 132 -15.16 -24.37 26.50
C GLY A 132 -13.98 -23.85 25.68
N ASP A 133 -13.93 -24.13 24.38
CA ASP A 133 -12.91 -23.62 23.48
C ASP A 133 -13.27 -22.23 22.95
N GLU A 134 -12.27 -21.37 22.77
CA GLU A 134 -12.47 -20.02 22.26
C GLU A 134 -12.90 -20.07 20.78
N ILE A 135 -14.00 -19.37 20.46
CA ILE A 135 -14.48 -19.19 19.09
C ILE A 135 -13.81 -17.96 18.50
N ALA A 136 -13.03 -18.15 17.44
CA ALA A 136 -12.45 -17.05 16.70
C ALA A 136 -13.57 -16.15 16.10
N PRO A 137 -13.45 -14.82 16.17
CA PRO A 137 -14.43 -13.92 15.58
C PRO A 137 -14.46 -14.08 14.05
N SER A 138 -15.64 -13.90 13.47
CA SER A 138 -15.76 -13.73 12.03
C SER A 138 -15.03 -12.48 11.59
N GLN A 139 -14.44 -12.51 10.40
CA GLN A 139 -13.76 -11.35 9.85
C GLN A 139 -14.62 -10.70 8.77
N ASN A 140 -14.76 -9.37 8.87
CA ASN A 140 -15.43 -8.56 7.89
C ASN A 140 -14.42 -7.72 7.11
N ARG A 141 -14.66 -7.55 5.83
CA ARG A 141 -13.87 -6.66 5.00
C ARG A 141 -14.13 -5.20 5.38
N VAL A 142 -13.08 -4.46 5.63
CA VAL A 142 -13.14 -3.02 5.90
C VAL A 142 -13.04 -2.27 4.58
N GLN A 143 -14.12 -1.55 4.24
CA GLN A 143 -14.17 -0.71 3.04
C GLN A 143 -14.02 0.76 3.46
N GLU A 144 -12.79 1.14 3.74
CA GLU A 144 -12.40 2.51 4.11
C GLU A 144 -11.20 2.96 3.29
N TRP A 145 -11.02 4.27 3.16
CA TRP A 145 -9.84 4.83 2.52
C TRP A 145 -8.58 4.42 3.28
N THR A 146 -7.68 3.82 2.56
CA THR A 146 -6.41 3.30 3.06
C THR A 146 -5.27 3.97 2.32
N ASN A 147 -4.21 4.29 3.04
CA ASN A 147 -2.99 4.85 2.50
C ASN A 147 -1.88 3.81 2.60
N THR A 148 -1.18 3.55 1.51
CA THR A 148 -0.08 2.59 1.52
C THR A 148 1.06 3.00 0.60
N TYR A 149 2.30 2.69 1.01
CA TYR A 149 3.41 2.65 0.10
C TYR A 149 3.29 1.44 -0.83
N LEU A 150 3.70 1.62 -2.08
CA LEU A 150 3.58 0.54 -3.06
C LEU A 150 4.64 -0.55 -2.84
N HIS A 151 4.15 -1.78 -2.70
CA HIS A 151 4.95 -3.00 -2.54
C HIS A 151 4.60 -4.01 -3.63
N ASN A 152 5.51 -4.94 -3.89
CA ASN A 152 5.15 -6.09 -4.72
C ASN A 152 4.28 -7.09 -3.95
N ASN A 153 3.60 -7.97 -4.67
CA ASN A 153 2.69 -8.95 -4.09
C ASN A 153 3.37 -10.15 -3.41
N THR A 154 4.70 -10.24 -3.46
CA THR A 154 5.43 -11.34 -2.83
C THR A 154 5.69 -11.12 -1.34
N TYR A 155 5.61 -9.87 -0.89
CA TYR A 155 5.88 -9.45 0.51
C TYR A 155 7.24 -9.93 1.06
N VAL A 156 8.19 -10.26 0.18
CA VAL A 156 9.55 -10.71 0.57
C VAL A 156 10.35 -9.58 1.21
N SER A 157 10.05 -8.33 0.85
CA SER A 157 10.69 -7.15 1.42
C SER A 157 9.68 -6.27 2.12
N SER A 158 10.01 -5.81 3.33
CA SER A 158 9.25 -4.79 4.05
C SER A 158 9.46 -3.38 3.49
N LEU A 159 10.44 -3.21 2.60
CA LEU A 159 10.73 -1.91 1.99
C LEU A 159 9.80 -1.64 0.82
N PRO A 160 9.31 -0.39 0.67
CA PRO A 160 8.57 0.01 -0.50
C PRO A 160 9.38 -0.15 -1.79
N LEU A 161 8.68 -0.32 -2.90
CA LEU A 161 9.29 -0.26 -4.22
C LEU A 161 9.81 1.15 -4.51
N SER A 162 11.00 1.26 -5.08
CA SER A 162 11.63 2.52 -5.46
C SER A 162 11.50 2.76 -6.95
N PHE A 163 11.01 3.94 -7.32
CA PHE A 163 10.77 4.32 -8.71
C PHE A 163 11.71 5.47 -9.11
N TYR A 164 12.40 5.31 -10.21
CA TYR A 164 13.24 6.37 -10.74
C TYR A 164 12.41 7.41 -11.47
N LEU A 165 12.47 8.66 -11.01
CA LEU A 165 11.87 9.80 -11.67
C LEU A 165 12.97 10.74 -12.21
N LYS A 166 12.76 11.27 -13.41
CA LYS A 166 13.63 12.27 -14.00
C LYS A 166 13.32 13.64 -13.39
N LYS A 167 14.30 14.53 -13.34
CA LYS A 167 14.07 15.93 -13.01
C LYS A 167 13.02 16.52 -13.97
N GLY A 168 12.05 17.26 -13.43
CA GLY A 168 10.97 17.85 -14.19
C GLY A 168 9.68 17.02 -14.09
N VAL A 169 8.86 17.09 -15.13
CA VAL A 169 7.53 16.47 -15.17
C VAL A 169 7.64 14.98 -15.48
N ASN A 170 6.99 14.15 -14.66
CA ASN A 170 6.86 12.71 -14.86
C ASN A 170 5.38 12.34 -14.91
N LYS A 171 5.05 11.38 -15.76
CA LYS A 171 3.74 10.76 -15.85
C LYS A 171 3.78 9.37 -15.20
N ILE A 172 2.89 9.12 -14.25
CA ILE A 172 2.74 7.83 -13.57
C ILE A 172 1.38 7.28 -13.96
N THR A 173 1.35 6.04 -14.43
CA THR A 173 0.11 5.35 -14.80
C THR A 173 -0.06 4.15 -13.91
N ILE A 174 -1.23 4.01 -13.29
CA ILE A 174 -1.64 2.86 -12.47
C ILE A 174 -2.78 2.17 -13.20
N GLU A 175 -2.64 0.89 -13.50
CA GLU A 175 -3.64 0.05 -14.18
C GLU A 175 -4.11 -1.04 -13.24
N ASN A 176 -5.42 -1.14 -13.00
CA ASN A 176 -5.99 -2.24 -12.23
C ASN A 176 -6.06 -3.50 -13.10
N VAL A 177 -5.41 -4.58 -12.66
CA VAL A 177 -5.45 -5.89 -13.34
C VAL A 177 -6.18 -6.97 -12.55
N SER A 178 -6.90 -6.56 -11.49
CA SER A 178 -7.75 -7.44 -10.69
C SER A 178 -9.22 -7.23 -11.03
N SER A 179 -10.02 -8.27 -10.80
CA SER A 179 -11.47 -8.14 -10.84
C SER A 179 -11.98 -7.33 -9.65
N GLY A 180 -13.11 -6.67 -9.82
CA GLY A 180 -13.74 -5.83 -8.80
C GLY A 180 -13.36 -4.36 -8.89
N GLY A 181 -14.18 -3.52 -8.31
CA GLY A 181 -14.01 -2.07 -8.30
C GLY A 181 -12.96 -1.62 -7.27
N LEU A 182 -12.02 -0.86 -7.75
CA LEU A 182 -11.00 -0.17 -6.96
C LEU A 182 -11.15 1.32 -7.22
N ALA A 183 -11.08 2.14 -6.18
CA ALA A 183 -10.92 3.58 -6.36
C ALA A 183 -9.55 4.01 -5.85
N VAL A 184 -8.91 4.88 -6.59
CA VAL A 184 -7.62 5.47 -6.23
C VAL A 184 -7.74 6.98 -6.11
N GLY A 185 -7.05 7.55 -5.14
CA GLY A 185 -7.09 8.98 -4.82
C GLY A 185 -5.74 9.64 -4.95
N LYS A 186 -5.28 10.30 -3.90
CA LYS A 186 -4.01 11.03 -3.88
C LYS A 186 -2.83 10.07 -4.04
N LEU A 187 -1.91 10.43 -4.92
CA LEU A 187 -0.61 9.81 -5.05
C LEU A 187 0.46 10.78 -4.55
N GLN A 188 1.17 10.39 -3.52
CA GLN A 188 2.26 11.15 -2.95
C GLN A 188 3.60 10.51 -3.36
N VAL A 189 4.53 11.33 -3.76
CA VAL A 189 5.85 10.95 -4.23
C VAL A 189 6.87 11.45 -3.23
N GLU A 190 7.58 10.56 -2.56
CA GLU A 190 8.51 10.89 -1.49
C GLU A 190 9.91 10.44 -1.85
N ALA A 191 10.92 11.21 -1.44
CA ALA A 191 12.30 10.81 -1.61
C ALA A 191 12.52 9.39 -1.05
N GLY A 192 13.10 8.51 -1.84
CA GLY A 192 13.47 7.17 -1.40
C GLY A 192 14.45 7.26 -0.22
N LYS A 193 14.48 6.22 0.61
CA LYS A 193 15.49 6.11 1.66
C LYS A 193 16.60 5.20 1.17
N ASP A 194 17.84 5.64 1.31
CA ASP A 194 18.97 4.74 1.18
C ASP A 194 19.10 3.98 2.51
N ASN A 195 18.57 2.77 2.52
CA ASN A 195 18.70 1.90 3.69
C ASN A 195 19.94 0.98 3.59
N THR A 196 20.69 1.11 2.52
CA THR A 196 21.93 0.37 2.33
C THR A 196 23.10 1.17 2.92
N LYS A 197 23.26 1.08 4.24
CA LYS A 197 24.52 1.51 4.84
C LYS A 197 25.64 0.68 4.23
N SER A 198 26.70 1.31 3.77
CA SER A 198 27.89 0.58 3.39
C SER A 198 28.42 -0.18 4.62
N TYR A 199 29.07 -1.32 4.41
CA TYR A 199 29.70 -2.05 5.52
C TYR A 199 30.61 -1.14 6.38
N LYS A 200 31.25 -0.18 5.75
CA LYS A 200 32.15 0.78 6.42
C LYS A 200 31.37 1.72 7.36
N GLU A 201 30.19 2.20 6.95
CA GLU A 201 29.33 3.02 7.79
C GLU A 201 28.73 2.20 8.93
N TYR A 202 28.23 0.99 8.61
CA TYR A 202 27.75 0.05 9.62
C TYR A 202 28.81 -0.29 10.65
N ALA A 203 30.04 -0.62 10.22
CA ALA A 203 31.12 -0.94 11.08
C ALA A 203 31.57 0.26 11.95
N SER A 204 31.50 1.49 11.43
CA SER A 204 31.79 2.68 12.22
C SER A 204 30.81 2.96 13.34
N GLU A 205 29.50 2.72 13.07
CA GLU A 205 28.43 2.87 14.07
C GLU A 205 28.50 1.79 15.15
N HIS A 206 29.03 0.61 14.80
CA HIS A 206 29.16 -0.55 15.69
C HIS A 206 30.63 -0.80 16.07
N SER A 207 31.45 0.23 16.10
CA SER A 207 32.88 0.12 16.41
C SER A 207 33.19 -0.48 17.80
N ASN A 208 32.20 -0.47 18.69
CA ASN A 208 32.29 -1.07 20.03
C ASN A 208 31.70 -2.49 20.09
N ALA A 209 31.23 -3.04 18.97
CA ALA A 209 30.75 -4.42 18.94
C ALA A 209 31.96 -5.35 19.19
N GLU A 210 31.87 -6.16 20.24
CA GLU A 210 32.86 -7.19 20.48
C GLU A 210 32.79 -8.23 19.35
N LEU A 211 33.94 -8.46 18.72
CA LEU A 211 34.06 -9.56 17.78
C LEU A 211 33.91 -10.87 18.56
N VAL A 212 33.09 -11.78 18.07
CA VAL A 212 33.03 -13.14 18.58
C VAL A 212 34.43 -13.74 18.43
N LYS A 213 35.13 -13.90 19.56
CA LYS A 213 36.55 -14.31 19.60
C LYS A 213 36.68 -15.81 19.67
N ASP A 214 35.60 -16.53 19.96
CA ASP A 214 35.64 -17.98 20.15
C ASP A 214 34.56 -18.67 19.28
N SER A 215 34.95 -19.77 18.65
CA SER A 215 34.05 -20.56 17.83
C SER A 215 32.89 -21.20 18.60
N ALA A 216 32.99 -21.26 19.94
CA ALA A 216 31.95 -21.75 20.83
C ALA A 216 30.77 -20.77 20.93
N ASP A 217 30.97 -19.48 20.66
CA ASP A 217 29.96 -18.43 20.71
C ASP A 217 29.38 -18.11 19.31
N ALA A 218 29.88 -18.75 18.26
CA ALA A 218 29.40 -18.58 16.91
C ALA A 218 28.11 -19.41 16.74
N LEU A 219 27.02 -18.72 16.34
CA LEU A 219 25.81 -19.42 15.89
C LEU A 219 26.15 -20.20 14.62
N GLN A 220 26.23 -21.51 14.70
CA GLN A 220 26.27 -22.38 13.52
C GLN A 220 24.87 -22.43 12.94
N VAL A 221 24.67 -21.79 11.79
CA VAL A 221 23.49 -21.97 10.95
C VAL A 221 23.85 -23.06 9.95
N ASP A 222 23.39 -24.26 10.19
CA ASP A 222 23.47 -25.33 9.18
C ASP A 222 22.55 -24.96 8.01
N ALA A 223 23.15 -24.91 6.83
CA ALA A 223 22.49 -24.61 5.55
C ALA A 223 21.77 -25.85 5.02
#